data_fa6b8161f3370b87dd082959eedc6190
#
_entry.id   fa6b8161f3370b87dd082959eedc6190
#
_cell.length_a   1.000
_cell.length_b   1.000
_cell.length_c   1.000
_cell.angle_alpha   90.00
_cell.angle_beta   90.00
_cell.angle_gamma   90.00
#
_symmetry.space_group_name_H-M   'P 1'
#
loop_
_entity.id
_entity.type
_entity.pdbx_description
1 polymer ?
#
loop_
_entity_poly.entity_id
_entity_poly.type
_entity_poly.pdbx_seq_one_letter_code
_entity_poly.pdbx_strand_id
1 'polypeptide(L)'
;MKTDIFIREYSEKLKCEKASLFIGSGISRKSGYANWKDILRECAEEINLNVDKESDLITLAEFYVKGKQRTKIDQTIASYFKDKNGEPSATHRILSTFPVKSIWTTNYDTLIERSLTKADITYSVVTDDESYVSLDPAAKVKVHKIHGDVKTPSRCVITRRDYEKFEETHDIVLSELKGEMCTNSFLFLGYSFSDIDIQHILSKIRLIYNDDHPQRHYCIMEKIRKENCDDEDDFLYKENRQNHYINDMQSYGLNVVLVDSYNEIESILKEISIRVHLKDVLVSGAYEELNSLSRNRISPFTTTLAKKLIEENFRIITGYGKNLGSDIVAGAFLGCCNAGIQPKDFNEN
;
A
#
# COMPACT_ATOMS: atom_id res chain seq x y z
N MET A 1 -0.79 17.10 1.38
CA MET A 1 -1.22 16.91 -0.02
C MET A 1 -2.71 16.60 -0.07
N LYS A 2 -3.47 17.03 -1.10
CA LYS A 2 -4.89 16.68 -1.25
C LYS A 2 -5.04 15.25 -1.78
N THR A 3 -6.07 14.53 -1.30
CA THR A 3 -6.32 13.12 -1.63
C THR A 3 -6.59 12.90 -3.13
N ASP A 4 -7.34 13.78 -3.79
CA ASP A 4 -7.65 13.71 -5.21
C ASP A 4 -6.39 13.82 -6.10
N ILE A 5 -5.47 14.72 -5.73
CA ILE A 5 -4.19 14.89 -6.42
C ILE A 5 -3.35 13.62 -6.26
N PHE A 6 -3.26 13.08 -5.03
CA PHE A 6 -2.55 11.83 -4.74
C PHE A 6 -3.11 10.66 -5.57
N ILE A 7 -4.44 10.46 -5.56
CA ILE A 7 -5.08 9.38 -6.31
C ILE A 7 -4.70 9.47 -7.80
N ARG A 8 -4.80 10.66 -8.39
CA ARG A 8 -4.43 10.87 -9.79
C ARG A 8 -2.96 10.56 -10.06
N GLU A 9 -2.05 11.19 -9.30
CA GLU A 9 -0.61 11.06 -9.53
C GLU A 9 -0.13 9.62 -9.33
N TYR A 10 -0.58 8.95 -8.26
CA TYR A 10 -0.15 7.58 -7.98
C TYR A 10 -0.76 6.56 -8.95
N SER A 11 -1.99 6.78 -9.41
CA SER A 11 -2.61 5.95 -10.47
C SER A 11 -1.80 6.02 -11.78
N GLU A 12 -1.31 7.19 -12.18
CA GLU A 12 -0.46 7.31 -13.36
C GLU A 12 0.89 6.61 -13.18
N LYS A 13 1.47 6.66 -11.98
CA LYS A 13 2.70 5.90 -11.68
C LYS A 13 2.48 4.39 -11.78
N LEU A 14 1.34 3.89 -11.30
CA LEU A 14 0.95 2.48 -11.43
C LEU A 14 0.77 2.08 -12.90
N LYS A 15 0.06 2.87 -13.72
CA LYS A 15 -0.12 2.61 -15.16
C LYS A 15 1.21 2.55 -15.93
N CYS A 16 2.19 3.36 -15.51
CA CYS A 16 3.53 3.41 -16.11
C CYS A 16 4.48 2.37 -15.51
N GLU A 17 4.04 1.49 -14.62
CA GLU A 17 4.89 0.53 -13.89
C GLU A 17 6.05 1.20 -13.12
N LYS A 18 5.83 2.42 -12.63
CA LYS A 18 6.77 3.24 -11.87
C LYS A 18 6.30 3.45 -10.43
N ALA A 19 5.55 2.49 -9.90
CA ALA A 19 5.05 2.49 -8.53
C ALA A 19 5.48 1.25 -7.77
N SER A 20 5.71 1.40 -6.47
CA SER A 20 6.05 0.34 -5.53
C SER A 20 5.30 0.53 -4.23
N LEU A 21 5.11 -0.54 -3.47
CA LEU A 21 4.43 -0.51 -2.19
C LEU A 21 5.44 -0.74 -1.06
N PHE A 22 5.26 -0.02 0.05
CA PHE A 22 5.91 -0.31 1.32
C PHE A 22 4.82 -0.49 2.39
N ILE A 23 4.65 -1.74 2.87
CA ILE A 23 3.55 -2.12 3.76
C ILE A 23 4.10 -2.37 5.16
N GLY A 24 3.59 -1.64 6.15
CA GLY A 24 3.92 -1.82 7.56
C GLY A 24 2.82 -2.54 8.33
N SER A 25 3.08 -2.83 9.60
CA SER A 25 2.21 -3.60 10.50
C SER A 25 0.82 -2.98 10.74
N GLY A 26 0.67 -1.67 10.53
CA GLY A 26 -0.62 -0.98 10.67
C GLY A 26 -1.72 -1.55 9.77
N ILE A 27 -1.37 -2.08 8.59
CA ILE A 27 -2.34 -2.71 7.68
C ILE A 27 -2.76 -4.09 8.17
N SER A 28 -1.88 -4.82 8.85
CA SER A 28 -2.14 -6.15 9.40
C SER A 28 -3.05 -6.14 10.66
N ARG A 29 -3.21 -4.97 11.31
CA ARG A 29 -4.06 -4.83 12.51
C ARG A 29 -5.51 -5.26 12.29
N LYS A 30 -6.10 -4.90 11.14
CA LYS A 30 -7.47 -5.30 10.77
C LYS A 30 -7.62 -6.82 10.58
N SER A 31 -6.52 -7.53 10.38
CA SER A 31 -6.47 -9.00 10.27
C SER A 31 -6.17 -9.69 11.60
N GLY A 32 -6.15 -8.95 12.71
CA GLY A 32 -5.92 -9.48 14.06
C GLY A 32 -4.44 -9.65 14.42
N TYR A 33 -3.51 -9.25 13.55
CA TYR A 33 -2.09 -9.21 13.89
C TYR A 33 -1.76 -7.91 14.61
N ALA A 34 -1.05 -8.03 15.70
CA ALA A 34 -0.70 -6.93 16.56
C ALA A 34 0.71 -6.40 16.26
N ASN A 35 1.11 -5.41 17.01
CA ASN A 35 2.42 -4.77 16.90
C ASN A 35 3.50 -5.58 17.67
N TRP A 36 4.73 -5.11 17.56
CA TRP A 36 5.88 -5.67 18.28
C TRP A 36 5.69 -5.76 19.79
N LYS A 37 4.97 -4.81 20.41
CA LYS A 37 4.68 -4.85 21.85
C LYS A 37 3.94 -6.11 22.25
N ASP A 38 2.98 -6.54 21.43
CA ASP A 38 2.19 -7.73 21.75
C ASP A 38 2.99 -9.02 21.59
N ILE A 39 3.90 -9.07 20.61
CA ILE A 39 4.83 -10.20 20.43
C ILE A 39 5.78 -10.29 21.63
N LEU A 40 6.28 -9.16 22.12
CA LEU A 40 7.28 -9.12 23.19
C LEU A 40 6.68 -9.08 24.58
N ARG A 41 5.35 -9.05 24.76
CA ARG A 41 4.69 -8.94 26.07
C ARG A 41 5.10 -10.06 27.02
N GLU A 42 4.96 -11.30 26.61
CA GLU A 42 5.34 -12.46 27.41
C GLU A 42 6.84 -12.47 27.70
N CYS A 43 7.66 -12.10 26.71
CA CYS A 43 9.11 -11.99 26.88
C CYS A 43 9.48 -10.94 27.94
N ALA A 44 8.80 -9.79 27.97
CA ALA A 44 9.03 -8.76 28.96
C ALA A 44 8.63 -9.21 30.38
N GLU A 45 7.47 -9.85 30.52
CA GLU A 45 6.97 -10.38 31.79
C GLU A 45 7.92 -11.42 32.38
N GLU A 46 8.46 -12.35 31.56
CA GLU A 46 9.44 -13.37 32.00
C GLU A 46 10.76 -12.78 32.57
N ILE A 47 11.09 -11.55 32.23
CA ILE A 47 12.27 -10.83 32.79
C ILE A 47 11.88 -9.71 33.74
N ASN A 48 10.64 -9.72 34.24
CA ASN A 48 10.06 -8.74 35.15
C ASN A 48 10.06 -7.29 34.63
N LEU A 49 9.88 -7.11 33.32
CA LEU A 49 9.69 -5.82 32.69
C LEU A 49 8.25 -5.68 32.18
N ASN A 50 7.80 -4.44 31.98
CA ASN A 50 6.49 -4.14 31.43
C ASN A 50 6.66 -3.50 30.05
N VAL A 51 6.27 -4.22 29.00
CA VAL A 51 6.39 -3.79 27.59
C VAL A 51 5.70 -2.44 27.31
N ASP A 52 4.63 -2.12 28.03
CA ASP A 52 3.87 -0.87 27.80
C ASP A 52 4.64 0.37 28.30
N LYS A 53 5.59 0.18 29.23
CA LYS A 53 6.50 1.22 29.72
C LYS A 53 7.76 1.36 28.87
N GLU A 54 8.02 0.40 27.97
CA GLU A 54 9.20 0.41 27.12
C GLU A 54 8.97 1.21 25.83
N SER A 55 9.91 2.08 25.53
CA SER A 55 9.96 2.84 24.27
C SER A 55 10.91 2.20 23.23
N ASP A 56 11.92 1.45 23.71
CA ASP A 56 12.93 0.76 22.90
C ASP A 56 12.73 -0.77 22.98
N LEU A 57 11.92 -1.28 22.04
CA LEU A 57 11.59 -2.70 21.96
C LEU A 57 12.76 -3.57 21.45
N ILE A 58 13.69 -2.99 20.71
CA ILE A 58 14.91 -3.66 20.25
C ILE A 58 15.79 -3.99 21.44
N THR A 59 15.98 -3.03 22.32
CA THR A 59 16.73 -3.24 23.56
C THR A 59 16.04 -4.23 24.51
N LEU A 60 14.71 -4.20 24.61
CA LEU A 60 13.94 -5.17 25.39
C LEU A 60 14.18 -6.61 24.85
N ALA A 61 14.07 -6.81 23.54
CA ALA A 61 14.36 -8.10 22.91
C ALA A 61 15.78 -8.57 23.17
N GLU A 62 16.76 -7.67 23.10
CA GLU A 62 18.17 -7.97 23.42
C GLU A 62 18.36 -8.40 24.88
N PHE A 63 17.70 -7.73 25.85
CA PHE A 63 17.76 -8.13 27.27
C PHE A 63 17.18 -9.53 27.47
N TYR A 64 16.05 -9.82 26.81
CA TYR A 64 15.44 -11.13 26.88
C TYR A 64 16.38 -12.23 26.35
N VAL A 65 16.96 -12.02 25.18
CA VAL A 65 17.87 -13.01 24.55
C VAL A 65 19.14 -13.21 25.40
N LYS A 66 19.70 -12.17 26.01
CA LYS A 66 20.85 -12.29 26.92
C LYS A 66 20.52 -13.06 28.19
N GLY A 67 19.32 -12.89 28.72
CA GLY A 67 18.88 -13.57 29.96
C GLY A 67 18.36 -14.99 29.75
N LYS A 68 17.91 -15.31 28.54
CA LYS A 68 17.28 -16.59 28.19
C LYS A 68 18.04 -17.24 27.02
N GLN A 69 17.36 -17.44 25.88
CA GLN A 69 17.95 -17.98 24.67
C GLN A 69 17.21 -17.43 23.44
N ARG A 70 17.90 -17.23 22.34
CA ARG A 70 17.31 -16.83 21.06
C ARG A 70 16.14 -17.74 20.66
N THR A 71 16.29 -19.04 20.84
CA THR A 71 15.27 -20.03 20.49
C THR A 71 13.89 -19.75 21.11
N LYS A 72 13.87 -19.15 22.32
CA LYS A 72 12.59 -18.82 22.97
C LYS A 72 11.85 -17.68 22.25
N ILE A 73 12.57 -16.63 21.85
CA ILE A 73 11.94 -15.52 21.11
C ILE A 73 11.48 -15.99 19.72
N ASP A 74 12.25 -16.89 19.08
CA ASP A 74 11.88 -17.50 17.81
C ASP A 74 10.58 -18.32 17.92
N GLN A 75 10.43 -19.08 19.02
CA GLN A 75 9.21 -19.81 19.33
C GLN A 75 8.02 -18.88 19.61
N THR A 76 8.25 -17.77 20.31
CA THR A 76 7.22 -16.77 20.57
C THR A 76 6.73 -16.14 19.28
N ILE A 77 7.62 -15.79 18.36
CA ILE A 77 7.25 -15.28 17.04
C ILE A 77 6.43 -16.34 16.29
N ALA A 78 6.92 -17.58 16.21
CA ALA A 78 6.24 -18.65 15.50
C ALA A 78 4.84 -18.94 16.05
N SER A 79 4.68 -19.05 17.39
CA SER A 79 3.39 -19.33 18.04
C SER A 79 2.42 -18.17 17.84
N TYR A 80 2.89 -16.92 18.02
CA TYR A 80 2.06 -15.74 17.86
C TYR A 80 1.36 -15.68 16.50
N PHE A 81 2.06 -16.00 15.41
CA PHE A 81 1.49 -15.98 14.07
C PHE A 81 0.73 -17.27 13.72
N LYS A 82 1.09 -18.42 14.31
CA LYS A 82 0.40 -19.70 14.11
C LYS A 82 -1.01 -19.68 14.70
N ASP A 83 -1.18 -19.11 15.88
CA ASP A 83 -2.45 -19.09 16.60
C ASP A 83 -3.44 -18.05 16.03
N LYS A 84 -2.94 -17.10 15.26
CA LYS A 84 -3.74 -16.06 14.61
C LYS A 84 -3.88 -16.34 13.11
N ASN A 85 -4.81 -17.19 12.72
CA ASN A 85 -5.17 -17.44 11.31
C ASN A 85 -5.89 -16.23 10.67
N GLY A 86 -5.35 -15.03 10.83
CA GLY A 86 -5.91 -13.81 10.26
C GLY A 86 -6.01 -13.90 8.75
N GLU A 87 -7.16 -13.52 8.19
CA GLU A 87 -7.35 -13.44 6.74
C GLU A 87 -6.88 -12.07 6.20
N PRO A 88 -6.36 -12.03 4.95
CA PRO A 88 -6.05 -10.76 4.31
C PRO A 88 -7.25 -9.81 4.33
N SER A 89 -7.05 -8.59 4.85
CA SER A 89 -8.08 -7.56 4.90
C SER A 89 -8.48 -7.09 3.49
N ALA A 90 -9.55 -6.30 3.38
CA ALA A 90 -9.95 -5.67 2.11
C ALA A 90 -8.79 -4.86 1.52
N THR A 91 -8.04 -4.15 2.35
CA THR A 91 -6.84 -3.40 1.91
C THR A 91 -5.80 -4.30 1.24
N HIS A 92 -5.44 -5.45 1.83
CA HIS A 92 -4.51 -6.41 1.21
C HIS A 92 -5.01 -6.89 -0.15
N ARG A 93 -6.32 -7.22 -0.24
CA ARG A 93 -6.93 -7.70 -1.50
C ARG A 93 -6.90 -6.63 -2.60
N ILE A 94 -7.11 -5.36 -2.26
CA ILE A 94 -7.02 -4.27 -3.25
C ILE A 94 -5.57 -4.09 -3.69
N LEU A 95 -4.61 -4.04 -2.73
CA LEU A 95 -3.20 -3.85 -3.04
C LEU A 95 -2.64 -4.98 -3.92
N SER A 96 -3.12 -6.22 -3.77
CA SER A 96 -2.70 -7.32 -4.64
C SER A 96 -3.16 -7.18 -6.10
N THR A 97 -4.12 -6.28 -6.39
CA THR A 97 -4.52 -5.98 -7.78
C THR A 97 -3.67 -4.90 -8.44
N PHE A 98 -2.82 -4.20 -7.70
CA PHE A 98 -1.99 -3.14 -8.27
C PHE A 98 -0.88 -3.72 -9.16
N PRO A 99 -0.61 -3.13 -10.33
CA PRO A 99 0.44 -3.58 -11.25
C PRO A 99 1.83 -3.13 -10.76
N VAL A 100 2.24 -3.61 -9.60
CA VAL A 100 3.56 -3.37 -9.03
C VAL A 100 4.46 -4.59 -9.23
N LYS A 101 5.77 -4.35 -9.40
CA LYS A 101 6.78 -5.41 -9.52
C LYS A 101 7.39 -5.79 -8.19
N SER A 102 7.28 -4.92 -7.20
CA SER A 102 7.82 -5.12 -5.86
C SER A 102 6.88 -4.62 -4.77
N ILE A 103 6.84 -5.38 -3.68
CA ILE A 103 6.19 -5.01 -2.43
C ILE A 103 7.22 -5.18 -1.33
N TRP A 104 7.47 -4.12 -0.58
CA TRP A 104 8.42 -4.07 0.53
C TRP A 104 7.68 -4.10 1.85
N THR A 105 8.22 -4.79 2.84
CA THR A 105 7.61 -4.84 4.18
C THR A 105 8.65 -5.18 5.25
N THR A 106 8.42 -4.66 6.46
CA THR A 106 9.09 -5.10 7.68
C THR A 106 8.26 -6.14 8.46
N ASN A 107 7.08 -6.52 7.96
CA ASN A 107 6.19 -7.46 8.62
C ASN A 107 6.67 -8.91 8.46
N TYR A 108 6.54 -9.69 9.54
CA TYR A 108 6.84 -11.13 9.50
C TYR A 108 5.67 -11.97 8.97
N ASP A 109 4.41 -11.46 9.03
CA ASP A 109 3.22 -12.19 8.63
C ASP A 109 3.19 -12.53 7.12
N THR A 110 2.27 -13.41 6.73
CA THR A 110 2.11 -13.88 5.34
C THR A 110 0.85 -13.33 4.66
N LEU A 111 0.29 -12.21 5.12
CA LEU A 111 -0.96 -11.66 4.58
C LEU A 111 -0.82 -11.15 3.15
N ILE A 112 0.33 -10.57 2.80
CA ILE A 112 0.64 -10.10 1.45
C ILE A 112 0.67 -11.29 0.49
N GLU A 113 1.45 -12.32 0.81
CA GLU A 113 1.62 -13.52 0.00
C GLU A 113 0.30 -14.27 -0.18
N ARG A 114 -0.48 -14.40 0.90
CA ARG A 114 -1.81 -15.03 0.85
C ARG A 114 -2.79 -14.22 0.00
N SER A 115 -2.66 -12.90 -0.01
CA SER A 115 -3.49 -12.04 -0.85
C SER A 115 -3.11 -12.16 -2.34
N LEU A 116 -1.81 -12.21 -2.66
CA LEU A 116 -1.32 -12.45 -4.02
C LEU A 116 -1.76 -13.82 -4.55
N THR A 117 -1.64 -14.88 -3.70
CA THR A 117 -2.12 -16.23 -4.04
C THR A 117 -3.62 -16.23 -4.36
N LYS A 118 -4.45 -15.53 -3.54
CA LYS A 118 -5.90 -15.42 -3.80
C LYS A 118 -6.24 -14.64 -5.07
N ALA A 119 -5.35 -13.75 -5.51
CA ALA A 119 -5.48 -12.98 -6.74
C ALA A 119 -4.86 -13.69 -7.97
N ASP A 120 -4.37 -14.95 -7.82
CA ASP A 120 -3.69 -15.72 -8.86
C ASP A 120 -2.44 -15.00 -9.44
N ILE A 121 -1.69 -14.34 -8.55
CA ILE A 121 -0.46 -13.63 -8.92
C ILE A 121 0.74 -14.42 -8.39
N THR A 122 1.65 -14.79 -9.29
CA THR A 122 2.91 -15.46 -8.95
C THR A 122 3.86 -14.49 -8.29
N TYR A 123 4.53 -14.92 -7.23
CA TYR A 123 5.47 -14.08 -6.47
C TYR A 123 6.67 -14.88 -5.97
N SER A 124 7.77 -14.16 -5.72
CA SER A 124 8.93 -14.66 -4.97
C SER A 124 9.09 -13.85 -3.69
N VAL A 125 9.56 -14.48 -2.63
CA VAL A 125 9.84 -13.82 -1.34
C VAL A 125 11.35 -13.63 -1.20
N VAL A 126 11.77 -12.43 -0.83
CA VAL A 126 13.16 -12.06 -0.54
C VAL A 126 13.23 -11.64 0.92
N THR A 127 14.04 -12.33 1.72
CA THR A 127 14.25 -12.02 3.15
C THR A 127 15.67 -11.52 3.45
N ASP A 128 16.62 -11.86 2.60
CA ASP A 128 18.05 -11.56 2.71
C ASP A 128 18.73 -11.72 1.36
N ASP A 129 20.04 -11.47 1.29
CA ASP A 129 20.82 -11.57 0.05
C ASP A 129 20.89 -13.01 -0.49
N GLU A 130 20.83 -14.04 0.36
CA GLU A 130 20.83 -15.45 -0.06
C GLU A 130 19.54 -15.79 -0.85
N SER A 131 18.44 -15.12 -0.58
CA SER A 131 17.13 -15.35 -1.22
C SER A 131 17.18 -15.17 -2.74
N TYR A 132 18.09 -14.35 -3.27
CA TYR A 132 18.22 -14.12 -4.71
C TYR A 132 18.62 -15.35 -5.52
N VAL A 133 19.27 -16.34 -4.90
CA VAL A 133 19.68 -17.59 -5.55
C VAL A 133 18.46 -18.46 -5.94
N SER A 134 17.36 -18.34 -5.22
CA SER A 134 16.18 -19.20 -5.35
C SER A 134 14.93 -18.50 -5.91
N LEU A 135 15.08 -17.32 -6.51
CA LEU A 135 13.95 -16.61 -7.09
C LEU A 135 13.32 -17.37 -8.27
N ASP A 136 12.01 -17.43 -8.30
CA ASP A 136 11.27 -17.94 -9.43
C ASP A 136 11.32 -16.92 -10.60
N PRO A 137 11.91 -17.26 -11.75
CA PRO A 137 11.94 -16.35 -12.92
C PRO A 137 10.57 -16.00 -13.46
N ALA A 138 9.53 -16.81 -13.16
CA ALA A 138 8.14 -16.57 -13.57
C ALA A 138 7.35 -15.72 -12.58
N ALA A 139 7.96 -15.32 -11.46
CA ALA A 139 7.31 -14.46 -10.48
C ALA A 139 7.04 -13.07 -11.06
N LYS A 140 5.78 -12.65 -10.98
CA LYS A 140 5.36 -11.31 -11.40
C LYS A 140 5.70 -10.24 -10.37
N VAL A 141 5.73 -10.61 -9.08
CA VAL A 141 5.95 -9.71 -7.96
C VAL A 141 7.04 -10.25 -7.06
N LYS A 142 7.99 -9.41 -6.65
CA LYS A 142 8.90 -9.68 -5.53
C LYS A 142 8.34 -9.11 -4.24
N VAL A 143 8.23 -9.93 -3.21
CA VAL A 143 7.84 -9.52 -1.85
C VAL A 143 9.10 -9.51 -0.99
N HIS A 144 9.60 -8.29 -0.73
CA HIS A 144 10.80 -8.08 0.09
C HIS A 144 10.39 -7.94 1.57
N LYS A 145 10.70 -8.95 2.37
CA LYS A 145 10.44 -9.00 3.82
C LYS A 145 11.74 -8.74 4.56
N ILE A 146 12.16 -7.48 4.59
CA ILE A 146 13.50 -7.09 5.01
C ILE A 146 13.82 -7.37 6.49
N HIS A 147 12.83 -7.57 7.34
CA HIS A 147 13.04 -8.02 8.72
C HIS A 147 12.81 -9.53 8.91
N GLY A 148 12.64 -10.29 7.82
CA GLY A 148 12.48 -11.74 7.86
C GLY A 148 11.03 -12.20 7.75
N ASP A 149 10.82 -13.51 7.84
CA ASP A 149 9.54 -14.19 7.63
C ASP A 149 9.25 -15.14 8.79
N VAL A 150 7.98 -15.20 9.21
CA VAL A 150 7.52 -16.13 10.25
C VAL A 150 7.80 -17.61 9.91
N LYS A 151 8.01 -17.95 8.66
CA LYS A 151 8.42 -19.31 8.23
C LYS A 151 9.84 -19.66 8.67
N THR A 152 10.67 -18.65 8.90
CA THR A 152 12.05 -18.80 9.38
C THR A 152 12.33 -17.85 10.57
N PRO A 153 11.68 -18.06 11.75
CA PRO A 153 11.73 -17.11 12.86
C PRO A 153 13.15 -16.81 13.36
N SER A 154 14.06 -17.76 13.26
CA SER A 154 15.45 -17.61 13.67
C SER A 154 16.25 -16.59 12.83
N ARG A 155 15.73 -16.23 11.65
CA ARG A 155 16.30 -15.21 10.75
C ARG A 155 15.59 -13.86 10.86
N CYS A 156 14.56 -13.71 11.73
CA CYS A 156 13.88 -12.45 11.93
C CYS A 156 14.77 -11.43 12.63
N VAL A 157 14.75 -10.19 12.14
CA VAL A 157 15.46 -9.04 12.72
C VAL A 157 14.63 -8.49 13.86
N ILE A 158 15.06 -8.69 15.10
CA ILE A 158 14.30 -8.29 16.30
C ILE A 158 15.20 -7.79 17.44
N THR A 159 16.44 -8.28 17.56
CA THR A 159 17.39 -7.87 18.60
C THR A 159 18.37 -6.82 18.07
N ARG A 160 19.00 -6.08 18.98
CA ARG A 160 20.05 -5.13 18.59
C ARG A 160 21.17 -5.82 17.77
N ARG A 161 21.55 -7.02 18.13
CA ARG A 161 22.56 -7.81 17.41
C ARG A 161 22.11 -8.13 15.98
N ASP A 162 20.80 -8.35 15.74
CA ASP A 162 20.28 -8.58 14.39
C ASP A 162 20.41 -7.30 13.55
N TYR A 163 20.10 -6.14 14.11
CA TYR A 163 20.28 -4.83 13.46
C TYR A 163 21.74 -4.49 13.18
N GLU A 164 22.66 -4.83 14.09
CA GLU A 164 24.09 -4.63 13.89
C GLU A 164 24.65 -5.44 12.70
N LYS A 165 24.06 -6.61 12.42
CA LYS A 165 24.43 -7.47 11.28
C LYS A 165 23.63 -7.21 10.01
N PHE A 166 22.64 -6.33 10.09
CA PHE A 166 21.65 -6.16 9.03
C PHE A 166 22.29 -5.72 7.71
N GLU A 167 23.18 -4.74 7.71
CA GLU A 167 23.87 -4.31 6.49
C GLU A 167 24.72 -5.42 5.85
N GLU A 168 25.32 -6.33 6.65
CA GLU A 168 26.14 -7.43 6.14
C GLU A 168 25.32 -8.52 5.43
N THR A 169 24.06 -8.73 5.85
CA THR A 169 23.20 -9.79 5.34
C THR A 169 22.19 -9.30 4.32
N HIS A 170 22.07 -7.98 4.13
CA HIS A 170 21.06 -7.33 3.30
C HIS A 170 21.64 -6.26 2.36
N ASP A 171 22.94 -6.31 2.04
CA ASP A 171 23.60 -5.28 1.20
C ASP A 171 22.98 -5.21 -0.21
N ILE A 172 22.70 -6.35 -0.83
CA ILE A 172 22.05 -6.45 -2.15
C ILE A 172 20.60 -5.97 -2.05
N VAL A 173 19.85 -6.45 -1.04
CA VAL A 173 18.46 -6.05 -0.78
C VAL A 173 18.35 -4.54 -0.58
N LEU A 174 19.20 -3.96 0.26
CA LEU A 174 19.21 -2.52 0.54
C LEU A 174 19.64 -1.69 -0.67
N SER A 175 20.54 -2.21 -1.50
CA SER A 175 20.94 -1.57 -2.75
C SER A 175 19.80 -1.58 -3.77
N GLU A 176 19.03 -2.67 -3.87
CA GLU A 176 17.83 -2.73 -4.70
C GLU A 176 16.78 -1.73 -4.21
N LEU A 177 16.50 -1.66 -2.89
CA LEU A 177 15.56 -0.69 -2.31
C LEU A 177 15.94 0.75 -2.63
N LYS A 178 17.22 1.12 -2.45
CA LYS A 178 17.73 2.46 -2.79
C LYS A 178 17.54 2.78 -4.27
N GLY A 179 17.92 1.85 -5.15
CA GLY A 179 17.76 2.02 -6.61
C GLY A 179 16.30 2.18 -7.00
N GLU A 180 15.43 1.40 -6.39
CA GLU A 180 14.00 1.46 -6.66
C GLU A 180 13.35 2.76 -6.13
N MET A 181 13.75 3.24 -4.96
CA MET A 181 13.30 4.55 -4.44
C MET A 181 13.73 5.72 -5.33
N CYS A 182 14.85 5.61 -6.05
CA CYS A 182 15.25 6.62 -7.03
C CYS A 182 14.44 6.59 -8.32
N THR A 183 13.85 5.46 -8.69
CA THR A 183 13.19 5.26 -10.00
C THR A 183 11.68 5.15 -9.91
N ASN A 184 11.13 4.72 -8.77
CA ASN A 184 9.72 4.46 -8.54
C ASN A 184 9.14 5.36 -7.45
N SER A 185 7.86 5.64 -7.56
CA SER A 185 7.09 6.29 -6.50
C SER A 185 6.58 5.25 -5.52
N PHE A 186 7.01 5.33 -4.28
CA PHE A 186 6.54 4.44 -3.21
C PHE A 186 5.27 4.96 -2.56
N LEU A 187 4.35 4.04 -2.26
CA LEU A 187 3.24 4.28 -1.34
C LEU A 187 3.50 3.52 -0.03
N PHE A 188 3.74 4.27 1.05
CA PHE A 188 3.91 3.74 2.40
C PHE A 188 2.55 3.66 3.09
N LEU A 189 2.17 2.46 3.52
CA LEU A 189 0.90 2.18 4.17
C LEU A 189 1.11 1.43 5.49
N GLY A 190 0.51 1.94 6.57
CA GLY A 190 0.62 1.31 7.90
C GLY A 190 2.04 1.29 8.46
N TYR A 191 2.89 2.20 8.01
CA TYR A 191 4.29 2.32 8.41
C TYR A 191 4.50 3.60 9.23
N SER A 192 5.24 3.50 10.34
CA SER A 192 5.41 4.62 11.28
C SER A 192 6.66 5.47 11.02
N PHE A 193 7.54 5.07 10.11
CA PHE A 193 8.86 5.68 9.88
C PHE A 193 9.76 5.74 11.12
N SER A 194 9.51 4.87 12.10
CA SER A 194 10.36 4.72 13.29
C SER A 194 11.51 3.73 13.09
N ASP A 195 11.54 3.05 11.95
CA ASP A 195 12.57 2.08 11.59
C ASP A 195 13.85 2.81 11.17
N ILE A 196 14.94 2.51 11.84
CA ILE A 196 16.23 3.19 11.69
C ILE A 196 16.81 2.93 10.29
N ASP A 197 16.68 1.71 9.76
CA ASP A 197 17.26 1.35 8.47
C ASP A 197 16.58 2.10 7.33
N ILE A 198 15.26 2.24 7.38
CA ILE A 198 14.50 3.01 6.39
C ILE A 198 14.80 4.50 6.49
N GLN A 199 14.94 5.05 7.71
CA GLN A 199 15.38 6.42 7.90
C GLN A 199 16.77 6.67 7.32
N HIS A 200 17.70 5.74 7.50
CA HIS A 200 19.04 5.81 6.90
C HIS A 200 18.99 5.80 5.38
N ILE A 201 18.16 4.94 4.78
CA ILE A 201 18.02 4.89 3.32
C ILE A 201 17.46 6.21 2.78
N LEU A 202 16.38 6.71 3.38
CA LEU A 202 15.79 8.00 3.00
C LEU A 202 16.79 9.14 3.15
N SER A 203 17.58 9.17 4.25
CA SER A 203 18.63 10.16 4.46
C SER A 203 19.73 10.08 3.41
N LYS A 204 20.17 8.86 3.04
CA LYS A 204 21.17 8.67 1.97
C LYS A 204 20.65 9.17 0.60
N ILE A 205 19.38 8.91 0.29
CA ILE A 205 18.75 9.40 -0.95
C ILE A 205 18.68 10.93 -0.96
N ARG A 206 18.24 11.54 0.15
CA ARG A 206 18.20 13.00 0.30
C ARG A 206 19.57 13.64 0.07
N LEU A 207 20.63 13.09 0.67
CA LEU A 207 21.99 13.61 0.50
C LEU A 207 22.51 13.52 -0.95
N ILE A 208 22.08 12.52 -1.72
CA ILE A 208 22.44 12.37 -3.13
C ILE A 208 21.79 13.45 -3.99
N TYR A 209 20.54 13.80 -3.71
CA TYR A 209 19.74 14.68 -4.57
C TYR A 209 19.58 16.11 -4.05
N ASN A 210 20.18 16.46 -2.91
CA ASN A 210 20.14 17.83 -2.32
C ASN A 210 18.72 18.41 -2.26
N ASP A 211 17.77 17.63 -1.72
CA ASP A 211 16.34 17.96 -1.63
C ASP A 211 15.58 18.04 -2.98
N ASP A 212 16.25 17.83 -4.12
CA ASP A 212 15.63 17.74 -5.45
C ASP A 212 15.32 16.28 -5.80
N HIS A 213 14.32 15.72 -5.10
CA HIS A 213 13.99 14.30 -5.19
C HIS A 213 13.48 13.91 -6.58
N PRO A 214 14.07 12.89 -7.24
CA PRO A 214 13.68 12.47 -8.59
C PRO A 214 12.29 11.84 -8.64
N GLN A 215 11.83 11.31 -7.51
CA GLN A 215 10.50 10.71 -7.38
C GLN A 215 9.78 11.26 -6.15
N ARG A 216 8.45 11.35 -6.24
CA ARG A 216 7.59 11.64 -5.11
C ARG A 216 7.14 10.34 -4.48
N HIS A 217 7.38 10.18 -3.19
CA HIS A 217 6.81 9.10 -2.41
C HIS A 217 5.59 9.60 -1.64
N TYR A 218 4.73 8.69 -1.22
CA TYR A 218 3.48 9.03 -0.56
C TYR A 218 3.32 8.22 0.71
N CYS A 219 2.74 8.82 1.74
CA CYS A 219 2.24 8.11 2.91
C CYS A 219 0.88 8.68 3.34
N ILE A 220 0.02 7.84 3.92
CA ILE A 220 -1.29 8.25 4.41
C ILE A 220 -1.22 8.34 5.93
N MET A 221 -1.66 9.47 6.47
CA MET A 221 -1.65 9.76 7.90
C MET A 221 -3.01 10.31 8.35
N GLU A 222 -3.50 9.86 9.50
CA GLU A 222 -4.69 10.41 10.11
C GLU A 222 -4.42 11.77 10.75
N LYS A 223 -5.30 12.74 10.54
CA LYS A 223 -5.23 14.05 11.16
C LYS A 223 -5.40 13.96 12.67
N ILE A 224 -4.68 14.77 13.39
CA ILE A 224 -4.98 14.98 14.82
C ILE A 224 -6.35 15.64 14.94
N ARG A 225 -7.19 15.12 15.84
CA ARG A 225 -8.54 15.62 16.10
C ARG A 225 -8.73 15.95 17.56
N LYS A 226 -9.50 16.99 17.83
CA LYS A 226 -9.78 17.46 19.19
C LYS A 226 -10.38 16.39 20.10
N GLU A 227 -11.23 15.52 19.53
CA GLU A 227 -11.89 14.43 20.26
C GLU A 227 -10.91 13.38 20.82
N ASN A 228 -9.68 13.34 20.28
CA ASN A 228 -8.63 12.40 20.67
C ASN A 228 -7.55 13.07 21.54
N CYS A 229 -7.84 14.24 22.09
CA CYS A 229 -6.92 15.04 22.91
C CYS A 229 -7.55 15.31 24.29
N ASP A 230 -6.70 15.45 25.30
CA ASP A 230 -7.17 15.65 26.68
C ASP A 230 -7.79 17.06 26.86
N ASP A 231 -7.21 18.07 26.19
CA ASP A 231 -7.66 19.47 26.22
C ASP A 231 -7.21 20.21 24.94
N GLU A 232 -7.47 21.52 24.88
CA GLU A 232 -7.10 22.37 23.74
C GLU A 232 -5.58 22.54 23.62
N ASP A 233 -4.85 22.59 24.72
CA ASP A 233 -3.40 22.74 24.72
C ASP A 233 -2.73 21.46 24.18
N ASP A 234 -3.23 20.29 24.58
CA ASP A 234 -2.79 19.00 24.06
C ASP A 234 -3.10 18.85 22.55
N PHE A 235 -4.27 19.32 22.11
CA PHE A 235 -4.61 19.36 20.69
C PHE A 235 -3.64 20.23 19.91
N LEU A 236 -3.41 21.47 20.33
CA LEU A 236 -2.50 22.40 19.67
C LEU A 236 -1.06 21.86 19.64
N TYR A 237 -0.61 21.25 20.72
CA TYR A 237 0.70 20.61 20.77
C TYR A 237 0.83 19.47 19.78
N LYS A 238 -0.12 18.55 19.75
CA LYS A 238 -0.13 17.39 18.85
C LYS A 238 -0.24 17.82 17.37
N GLU A 239 -1.10 18.81 17.07
CA GLU A 239 -1.26 19.35 15.72
C GLU A 239 0.02 20.01 15.23
N ASN A 240 0.64 20.87 16.03
CA ASN A 240 1.92 21.51 15.70
C ASN A 240 3.02 20.47 15.49
N ARG A 241 3.09 19.46 16.35
CA ARG A 241 4.04 18.35 16.21
C ARG A 241 3.82 17.58 14.92
N GLN A 242 2.56 17.30 14.56
CA GLN A 242 2.22 16.64 13.27
C GLN A 242 2.65 17.51 12.10
N ASN A 243 2.44 18.81 12.12
CA ASN A 243 2.85 19.73 11.06
C ASN A 243 4.38 19.75 10.88
N HIS A 244 5.14 19.80 11.98
CA HIS A 244 6.60 19.70 11.92
C HIS A 244 7.05 18.34 11.35
N TYR A 245 6.42 17.25 11.76
CA TYR A 245 6.71 15.92 11.23
C TYR A 245 6.42 15.81 9.73
N ILE A 246 5.32 16.38 9.25
CA ILE A 246 4.97 16.42 7.82
C ILE A 246 6.03 17.20 7.03
N ASN A 247 6.48 18.34 7.54
CA ASN A 247 7.53 19.13 6.91
C ASN A 247 8.87 18.37 6.84
N ASP A 248 9.19 17.64 7.91
CA ASP A 248 10.38 16.78 7.93
C ASP A 248 10.27 15.66 6.88
N MET A 249 9.12 14.97 6.81
CA MET A 249 8.87 13.96 5.78
C MET A 249 9.02 14.49 4.36
N GLN A 250 8.58 15.72 4.09
CA GLN A 250 8.74 16.35 2.79
C GLN A 250 10.21 16.53 2.41
N SER A 251 11.09 16.79 3.38
CA SER A 251 12.53 16.88 3.13
C SER A 251 13.17 15.57 2.67
N TYR A 252 12.47 14.44 2.86
CA TYR A 252 12.85 13.12 2.34
C TYR A 252 12.12 12.72 1.06
N GLY A 253 11.40 13.67 0.41
CA GLY A 253 10.60 13.38 -0.79
C GLY A 253 9.27 12.66 -0.51
N LEU A 254 8.85 12.59 0.77
CA LEU A 254 7.61 11.96 1.19
C LEU A 254 6.46 12.98 1.28
N ASN A 255 5.44 12.80 0.46
CA ASN A 255 4.22 13.61 0.49
C ASN A 255 3.18 12.95 1.40
N VAL A 256 2.83 13.61 2.49
CA VAL A 256 1.82 13.13 3.43
C VAL A 256 0.42 13.48 2.92
N VAL A 257 -0.42 12.46 2.79
CA VAL A 257 -1.85 12.58 2.49
C VAL A 257 -2.60 12.46 3.81
N LEU A 258 -3.21 13.56 4.25
CA LEU A 258 -3.97 13.58 5.49
C LEU A 258 -5.41 13.11 5.24
N VAL A 259 -5.86 12.14 6.02
CA VAL A 259 -7.22 11.62 6.05
C VAL A 259 -7.87 11.89 7.40
N ASP A 260 -9.19 11.96 7.45
CA ASP A 260 -9.91 12.13 8.72
C ASP A 260 -9.95 10.81 9.52
N SER A 261 -9.89 9.67 8.83
CA SER A 261 -9.80 8.34 9.46
C SER A 261 -9.05 7.36 8.58
N TYR A 262 -8.25 6.47 9.19
CA TYR A 262 -7.63 5.34 8.47
C TYR A 262 -8.64 4.39 7.80
N ASN A 263 -9.93 4.51 8.11
CA ASN A 263 -10.98 3.78 7.39
C ASN A 263 -11.16 4.26 5.94
N GLU A 264 -10.73 5.48 5.61
CA GLU A 264 -10.76 6.01 4.24
C GLU A 264 -9.71 5.37 3.31
N ILE A 265 -8.67 4.73 3.86
CA ILE A 265 -7.64 4.06 3.06
C ILE A 265 -8.25 3.09 2.05
N GLU A 266 -9.23 2.30 2.48
CA GLU A 266 -9.85 1.31 1.60
C GLU A 266 -10.57 1.96 0.41
N SER A 267 -11.31 3.05 0.62
CA SER A 267 -11.99 3.78 -0.46
C SER A 267 -11.01 4.47 -1.40
N ILE A 268 -9.94 5.06 -0.87
CA ILE A 268 -8.87 5.68 -1.66
C ILE A 268 -8.19 4.64 -2.56
N LEU A 269 -7.84 3.48 -2.01
CA LEU A 269 -7.19 2.41 -2.77
C LEU A 269 -8.13 1.78 -3.81
N LYS A 270 -9.43 1.67 -3.52
CA LYS A 270 -10.44 1.24 -4.49
C LYS A 270 -10.51 2.21 -5.67
N GLU A 271 -10.52 3.53 -5.41
CA GLU A 271 -10.54 4.52 -6.47
C GLU A 271 -9.28 4.47 -7.33
N ILE A 272 -8.09 4.32 -6.71
CA ILE A 272 -6.85 4.10 -7.45
C ILE A 272 -6.95 2.84 -8.31
N SER A 273 -7.44 1.72 -7.76
CA SER A 273 -7.60 0.45 -8.51
C SER A 273 -8.52 0.62 -9.71
N ILE A 274 -9.65 1.30 -9.55
CA ILE A 274 -10.57 1.59 -10.65
C ILE A 274 -9.84 2.39 -11.75
N ARG A 275 -9.17 3.48 -11.39
CA ARG A 275 -8.44 4.33 -12.35
C ARG A 275 -7.34 3.59 -13.10
N VAL A 276 -6.64 2.68 -12.43
CA VAL A 276 -5.55 1.88 -13.02
C VAL A 276 -6.08 0.85 -14.01
N HIS A 277 -7.20 0.21 -13.70
CA HIS A 277 -7.77 -0.85 -14.53
C HIS A 277 -8.79 -0.36 -15.57
N LEU A 278 -9.13 0.94 -15.56
CA LEU A 278 -9.97 1.54 -16.60
C LEU A 278 -9.25 1.50 -17.97
N LYS A 279 -9.93 0.92 -18.97
CA LYS A 279 -9.49 0.91 -20.35
C LYS A 279 -10.27 1.96 -21.13
N ASP A 280 -9.59 2.84 -21.85
CA ASP A 280 -10.21 3.88 -22.63
C ASP A 280 -10.68 3.33 -24.00
N VAL A 281 -11.94 3.58 -24.32
CA VAL A 281 -12.53 3.24 -25.63
C VAL A 281 -13.13 4.48 -26.23
N LEU A 282 -12.62 4.90 -27.39
CA LEU A 282 -13.24 5.97 -28.18
C LEU A 282 -14.41 5.38 -28.98
N VAL A 283 -15.61 5.84 -28.66
CA VAL A 283 -16.83 5.55 -29.45
C VAL A 283 -17.25 6.84 -30.17
N SER A 284 -17.01 6.88 -31.46
CA SER A 284 -17.26 8.06 -32.29
C SER A 284 -18.15 7.72 -33.49
N GLY A 285 -19.02 8.65 -33.86
CA GLY A 285 -19.94 8.54 -34.97
C GLY A 285 -21.16 9.43 -34.81
N ALA A 286 -22.00 9.43 -35.83
CA ALA A 286 -23.31 10.06 -35.79
C ALA A 286 -24.24 9.30 -36.75
N TYR A 287 -25.54 9.35 -36.47
CA TYR A 287 -26.52 8.83 -37.42
C TYR A 287 -27.75 9.78 -37.50
N GLU A 288 -28.42 9.75 -38.62
CA GLU A 288 -29.66 10.49 -38.79
C GLU A 288 -30.87 9.56 -38.69
N GLU A 289 -31.95 10.04 -38.09
CA GLU A 289 -33.22 9.31 -37.99
C GLU A 289 -33.93 9.34 -39.35
N LEU A 290 -33.37 8.69 -40.39
CA LEU A 290 -33.93 8.69 -41.74
C LEU A 290 -35.05 7.66 -41.93
N ASN A 291 -35.10 6.62 -41.06
CA ASN A 291 -36.16 5.60 -41.09
C ASN A 291 -36.28 4.82 -39.78
N SER A 292 -37.33 4.03 -39.63
CA SER A 292 -37.60 3.18 -38.46
C SER A 292 -36.48 2.11 -38.25
N LEU A 293 -35.74 1.72 -39.26
CA LEU A 293 -34.64 0.73 -39.17
C LEU A 293 -33.48 1.29 -38.39
N SER A 294 -33.14 2.57 -38.55
CA SER A 294 -32.04 3.22 -37.84
C SER A 294 -32.35 3.29 -36.35
N ARG A 295 -33.55 3.68 -35.99
CA ARG A 295 -33.99 3.83 -34.59
C ARG A 295 -34.10 2.48 -33.89
N ASN A 296 -34.61 1.45 -34.58
CA ASN A 296 -34.90 0.15 -33.95
C ASN A 296 -33.65 -0.76 -33.88
N ARG A 297 -32.56 -0.46 -34.57
CA ARG A 297 -31.34 -1.28 -34.56
C ARG A 297 -30.11 -0.57 -34.00
N ILE A 298 -29.86 0.67 -34.43
CA ILE A 298 -28.63 1.40 -34.05
C ILE A 298 -28.70 1.85 -32.59
N SER A 299 -29.79 2.51 -32.17
CA SER A 299 -29.91 3.02 -30.82
C SER A 299 -29.85 1.92 -29.75
N PRO A 300 -30.61 0.79 -29.82
CA PRO A 300 -30.48 -0.30 -28.86
C PRO A 300 -29.11 -0.95 -28.85
N PHE A 301 -28.48 -1.09 -30.03
CA PHE A 301 -27.12 -1.64 -30.14
C PHE A 301 -26.11 -0.74 -29.41
N THR A 302 -26.12 0.57 -29.69
CA THR A 302 -25.19 1.54 -29.10
C THR A 302 -25.38 1.64 -27.59
N THR A 303 -26.62 1.70 -27.11
CA THR A 303 -26.94 1.70 -25.70
C THR A 303 -26.44 0.43 -25.00
N THR A 304 -26.67 -0.74 -25.61
CA THR A 304 -26.22 -2.03 -25.07
C THR A 304 -24.70 -2.13 -25.07
N LEU A 305 -24.04 -1.66 -26.15
CA LEU A 305 -22.58 -1.63 -26.24
C LEU A 305 -21.97 -0.76 -25.13
N ALA A 306 -22.47 0.49 -24.98
CA ALA A 306 -21.98 1.39 -23.96
C ALA A 306 -22.19 0.82 -22.54
N LYS A 307 -23.37 0.24 -22.27
CA LYS A 307 -23.64 -0.46 -21.01
C LYS A 307 -22.61 -1.55 -20.74
N LYS A 308 -22.37 -2.46 -21.69
CA LYS A 308 -21.40 -3.55 -21.53
C LYS A 308 -19.98 -3.05 -21.36
N LEU A 309 -19.56 -2.02 -22.08
CA LEU A 309 -18.23 -1.44 -21.93
C LEU A 309 -18.01 -0.94 -20.50
N ILE A 310 -18.98 -0.27 -19.88
CA ILE A 310 -18.89 0.16 -18.49
C ILE A 310 -18.86 -1.03 -17.52
N GLU A 311 -19.71 -2.04 -17.72
CA GLU A 311 -19.74 -3.26 -16.91
C GLU A 311 -18.41 -4.02 -16.97
N GLU A 312 -17.65 -3.90 -18.07
CA GLU A 312 -16.32 -4.50 -18.27
C GLU A 312 -15.15 -3.55 -17.89
N ASN A 313 -15.43 -2.50 -17.14
CA ASN A 313 -14.44 -1.50 -16.68
C ASN A 313 -13.74 -0.74 -17.83
N PHE A 314 -14.46 -0.40 -18.88
CA PHE A 314 -13.99 0.53 -19.90
C PHE A 314 -14.48 1.96 -19.59
N ARG A 315 -13.60 2.95 -19.80
CA ARG A 315 -13.99 4.36 -19.85
C ARG A 315 -14.33 4.72 -21.28
N ILE A 316 -15.54 5.22 -21.51
CA ILE A 316 -15.99 5.63 -22.85
C ILE A 316 -15.65 7.11 -23.07
N ILE A 317 -14.92 7.38 -24.14
CA ILE A 317 -14.67 8.71 -24.64
C ILE A 317 -15.54 8.90 -25.89
N THR A 318 -16.32 9.97 -25.96
CA THR A 318 -17.16 10.24 -27.12
C THR A 318 -17.14 11.71 -27.51
N GLY A 319 -17.15 12.00 -28.81
CA GLY A 319 -17.32 13.34 -29.37
C GLY A 319 -18.77 13.84 -29.37
N TYR A 320 -19.70 13.13 -28.73
CA TYR A 320 -21.12 13.47 -28.63
C TYR A 320 -21.80 13.72 -29.98
N GLY A 321 -21.51 12.87 -30.97
CA GLY A 321 -22.12 12.98 -32.30
C GLY A 321 -23.65 12.83 -32.28
N LYS A 322 -24.34 13.40 -33.29
CA LYS A 322 -25.81 13.47 -33.41
C LYS A 322 -26.44 12.07 -33.21
N ASN A 323 -27.38 11.96 -32.30
CA ASN A 323 -28.10 10.76 -31.86
C ASN A 323 -27.23 9.69 -31.18
N LEU A 324 -26.04 9.40 -31.67
CA LEU A 324 -25.13 8.41 -31.10
C LEU A 324 -24.66 8.80 -29.66
N GLY A 325 -24.38 10.09 -29.44
CA GLY A 325 -23.92 10.57 -28.13
C GLY A 325 -24.96 10.34 -27.03
N SER A 326 -26.21 10.61 -27.28
CA SER A 326 -27.32 10.38 -26.32
C SER A 326 -27.47 8.89 -25.98
N ASP A 327 -27.35 8.01 -26.98
CA ASP A 327 -27.45 6.56 -26.79
C ASP A 327 -26.28 6.01 -25.96
N ILE A 328 -25.07 6.53 -26.22
CA ILE A 328 -23.87 6.19 -25.42
C ILE A 328 -24.04 6.60 -23.97
N VAL A 329 -24.48 7.83 -23.70
CA VAL A 329 -24.73 8.33 -22.34
C VAL A 329 -25.78 7.50 -21.63
N ALA A 330 -26.90 7.19 -22.29
CA ALA A 330 -27.94 6.35 -21.70
C ALA A 330 -27.42 4.94 -21.36
N GLY A 331 -26.66 4.33 -22.26
CA GLY A 331 -26.04 3.02 -22.02
C GLY A 331 -25.00 3.05 -20.91
N ALA A 332 -24.14 4.06 -20.88
CA ALA A 332 -23.14 4.24 -19.84
C ALA A 332 -23.79 4.41 -18.45
N PHE A 333 -24.84 5.22 -18.35
CA PHE A 333 -25.60 5.40 -17.11
C PHE A 333 -26.18 4.07 -16.60
N LEU A 334 -26.79 3.27 -17.49
CA LEU A 334 -27.32 1.95 -17.13
C LEU A 334 -26.18 0.99 -16.67
N GLY A 335 -25.03 1.05 -17.31
CA GLY A 335 -23.86 0.29 -16.91
C GLY A 335 -23.36 0.67 -15.53
N CYS A 336 -23.28 1.97 -15.22
CA CYS A 336 -22.92 2.47 -13.90
C CYS A 336 -23.89 1.98 -12.81
N CYS A 337 -25.19 2.07 -13.05
CA CYS A 337 -26.22 1.58 -12.11
C CYS A 337 -26.05 0.08 -11.82
N ASN A 338 -25.78 -0.74 -12.85
CA ASN A 338 -25.61 -2.17 -12.70
C ASN A 338 -24.30 -2.53 -11.97
N ALA A 339 -23.23 -1.79 -12.24
CA ALA A 339 -21.92 -2.01 -11.63
C ALA A 339 -21.76 -1.36 -10.24
N GLY A 340 -22.75 -0.60 -9.76
CA GLY A 340 -22.70 0.14 -8.50
C GLY A 340 -21.74 1.34 -8.52
N ILE A 341 -21.42 1.85 -9.71
CA ILE A 341 -20.49 2.97 -9.91
C ILE A 341 -21.28 4.28 -9.88
N GLN A 342 -20.77 5.30 -9.17
CA GLN A 342 -21.40 6.62 -9.14
C GLN A 342 -21.08 7.42 -10.41
N PRO A 343 -22.07 8.01 -11.11
CA PRO A 343 -21.83 8.77 -12.35
C PRO A 343 -20.88 9.96 -12.22
N LYS A 344 -20.70 10.53 -11.01
CA LYS A 344 -19.75 11.62 -10.73
C LYS A 344 -18.29 11.23 -10.98
N ASP A 345 -17.99 9.94 -10.97
CA ASP A 345 -16.63 9.43 -11.19
C ASP A 345 -16.18 9.57 -12.67
N PHE A 346 -17.06 10.06 -13.56
CA PHE A 346 -16.83 10.24 -14.99
C PHE A 346 -16.70 11.69 -15.46
N ASN A 347 -16.90 12.68 -14.58
CA ASN A 347 -17.03 14.09 -14.97
C ASN A 347 -15.79 14.98 -14.71
N GLU A 348 -14.60 14.42 -14.46
CA GLU A 348 -13.41 15.26 -14.32
C GLU A 348 -12.42 14.97 -15.44
N ASN A 349 -12.63 15.72 -16.56
CA ASN A 349 -11.59 16.29 -17.42
C ASN A 349 -12.19 17.42 -18.24
#